data_c9e201b3e2cf46d1d8834284f2f1a560
#
_entry.id   c9e201b3e2cf46d1d8834284f2f1a560
#
_cell.length_a   1.000
_cell.length_b   1.000
_cell.length_c   1.000
_cell.angle_alpha   90.00
_cell.angle_beta   90.00
_cell.angle_gamma   90.00
#
_symmetry.space_group_name_H-M   'P 1'
#
loop_
_entity.id
_entity.type
_entity.pdbx_description
1 polymer ?
#
loop_
_entity_poly.entity_id
_entity_poly.type
_entity_poly.pdbx_seq_one_letter_code
_entity_poly.pdbx_strand_id
1 'polypeptide(L)'
;MKDLNAFIYCRVSDNHKAYLLDYQEKMLTECSKQLGINAVAVSKEVDDGKHFWSRGIQCLEHYIINHKVDLILIYDQTRLFIFDDLNDEFKLLCDKNNVTILTSGDLQILTLME
;
A
#
# COMPACT_ATOMS: atom_id res chain seq x y z
N MET A 1 2.60 -17.34 -15.93
CA MET A 1 1.84 -16.38 -15.12
C MET A 1 2.57 -15.06 -15.09
N LYS A 2 1.86 -13.94 -15.25
CA LYS A 2 2.47 -12.63 -15.23
C LYS A 2 2.90 -12.26 -13.82
N ASP A 3 4.14 -11.79 -13.66
CA ASP A 3 4.61 -11.29 -12.37
C ASP A 3 3.92 -9.98 -12.04
N LEU A 4 3.46 -9.84 -10.81
CA LEU A 4 2.81 -8.63 -10.34
C LEU A 4 3.81 -7.77 -9.57
N ASN A 5 3.84 -6.49 -9.90
CA ASN A 5 4.66 -5.50 -9.21
C ASN A 5 3.82 -4.75 -8.18
N ALA A 6 4.37 -4.58 -6.99
CA ALA A 6 3.65 -3.96 -5.88
C ALA A 6 4.43 -2.82 -5.25
N PHE A 7 3.70 -1.83 -4.79
CA PHE A 7 4.19 -0.75 -3.95
C PHE A 7 3.71 -1.02 -2.52
N ILE A 8 4.63 -1.09 -1.57
CA ILE A 8 4.29 -1.28 -0.16
C ILE A 8 4.24 0.11 0.49
N TYR A 9 3.06 0.48 0.99
CA TYR A 9 2.86 1.78 1.65
C TYR A 9 2.56 1.57 3.13
N CYS A 10 3.40 2.17 3.99
CA CYS A 10 3.27 2.08 5.44
C CYS A 10 3.13 3.47 6.04
N ARG A 11 2.19 3.64 6.95
CA ARG A 11 1.94 4.93 7.60
C ARG A 11 1.52 4.74 9.05
N VAL A 12 1.99 5.65 9.89
CA VAL A 12 1.46 5.84 11.25
C VAL A 12 1.20 7.33 11.45
N SER A 13 0.31 7.66 12.39
CA SER A 13 -0.15 9.04 12.58
C SER A 13 0.79 9.89 13.42
N ASP A 14 1.65 9.29 14.25
CA ASP A 14 2.57 10.04 15.09
C ASP A 14 3.88 9.30 15.33
N ASN A 15 4.90 10.05 15.78
CA ASN A 15 6.25 9.52 15.99
C ASN A 15 6.34 8.46 17.09
N HIS A 16 5.44 8.47 18.05
CA HIS A 16 5.43 7.48 19.13
C HIS A 16 5.14 6.08 18.62
N LYS A 17 4.52 6.00 17.45
CA LYS A 17 4.14 4.72 16.80
C LYS A 17 5.06 4.37 15.64
N ALA A 18 6.18 5.09 15.46
CA ALA A 18 7.07 4.86 14.32
C ALA A 18 7.60 3.42 14.25
N TYR A 19 7.72 2.74 15.39
CA TYR A 19 8.15 1.34 15.42
C TYR A 19 7.19 0.40 14.65
N LEU A 20 5.93 0.81 14.49
CA LEU A 20 4.95 0.03 13.74
C LEU A 20 5.19 0.07 12.23
N LEU A 21 5.95 1.07 11.73
CA LEU A 21 6.28 1.15 10.31
C LEU A 21 7.09 -0.07 9.86
N ASP A 22 8.09 -0.45 10.66
CA ASP A 22 8.92 -1.62 10.36
C ASP A 22 8.10 -2.91 10.43
N TYR A 23 7.18 -2.98 11.39
CA TYR A 23 6.27 -4.13 11.52
C TYR A 23 5.38 -4.25 10.27
N GLN A 24 4.79 -3.14 9.82
CA GLN A 24 3.95 -3.14 8.62
C GLN A 24 4.75 -3.59 7.40
N GLU A 25 5.93 -3.03 7.22
CA GLU A 25 6.80 -3.39 6.09
C GLU A 25 7.16 -4.87 6.12
N LYS A 26 7.58 -5.38 7.26
CA LYS A 26 7.98 -6.78 7.40
C LYS A 26 6.82 -7.72 7.06
N MET A 27 5.64 -7.47 7.62
CA MET A 27 4.45 -8.27 7.38
C MET A 27 4.11 -8.32 5.89
N LEU A 28 4.05 -7.15 5.25
CA LEU A 28 3.67 -7.03 3.84
C LEU A 28 4.74 -7.65 2.92
N THR A 29 6.01 -7.48 3.25
CA THR A 29 7.11 -8.05 2.48
C THR A 29 7.09 -9.58 2.54
N GLU A 30 6.87 -10.14 3.71
CA GLU A 30 6.80 -11.59 3.87
C GLU A 30 5.62 -12.19 3.10
N CYS A 31 4.45 -11.56 3.18
CA CYS A 31 3.28 -12.02 2.44
C CYS A 31 3.51 -11.95 0.93
N SER A 32 4.11 -10.86 0.44
CA SER A 32 4.38 -10.74 -1.00
C SER A 32 5.36 -11.79 -1.48
N LYS A 33 6.39 -12.12 -0.70
CA LYS A 33 7.33 -13.19 -1.06
C LYS A 33 6.62 -14.54 -1.19
N GLN A 34 5.75 -14.86 -0.25
CA GLN A 34 5.01 -16.13 -0.29
C GLN A 34 4.10 -16.24 -1.51
N LEU A 35 3.57 -15.11 -1.97
CA LEU A 35 2.66 -15.06 -3.13
C LEU A 35 3.38 -14.83 -4.46
N GLY A 36 4.69 -14.67 -4.46
CA GLY A 36 5.45 -14.41 -5.69
C GLY A 36 5.23 -13.00 -6.23
N ILE A 37 4.82 -12.07 -5.38
CA ILE A 37 4.62 -10.66 -5.75
C ILE A 37 5.96 -9.93 -5.64
N ASN A 38 6.29 -9.12 -6.64
CA ASN A 38 7.53 -8.37 -6.68
C ASN A 38 7.34 -6.99 -6.05
N ALA A 39 7.88 -6.78 -4.84
CA ALA A 39 7.82 -5.49 -4.16
C ALA A 39 8.89 -4.57 -4.76
N VAL A 40 8.48 -3.64 -5.63
CA VAL A 40 9.40 -2.75 -6.36
C VAL A 40 9.69 -1.45 -5.62
N ALA A 41 8.86 -1.08 -4.66
CA ALA A 41 9.05 0.16 -3.88
C ALA A 41 8.39 0.03 -2.51
N VAL A 42 8.95 0.74 -1.53
CA VAL A 42 8.43 0.81 -0.17
C VAL A 42 8.45 2.27 0.27
N SER A 43 7.34 2.73 0.84
CA SER A 43 7.28 4.04 1.50
C SER A 43 6.85 3.84 2.94
N LYS A 44 7.59 4.45 3.86
CA LYS A 44 7.26 4.47 5.28
C LYS A 44 7.23 5.92 5.73
N GLU A 45 6.10 6.37 6.24
CA GLU A 45 5.98 7.77 6.66
C GLU A 45 5.15 7.94 7.91
N VAL A 46 5.48 9.00 8.65
CA VAL A 46 4.66 9.51 9.74
C VAL A 46 3.87 10.68 9.18
N ASP A 47 2.55 10.54 9.08
CA ASP A 47 1.68 11.54 8.47
C ASP A 47 0.26 11.33 8.99
N ASP A 48 -0.54 12.40 9.07
CA ASP A 48 -1.88 12.32 9.64
C ASP A 48 -2.92 11.62 8.75
N GLY A 49 -2.60 11.39 7.47
CA GLY A 49 -3.52 10.71 6.56
C GLY A 49 -4.73 11.54 6.15
N LYS A 50 -4.64 12.87 6.23
CA LYS A 50 -5.77 13.77 5.99
C LYS A 50 -5.71 14.52 4.66
N HIS A 51 -4.71 14.23 3.81
CA HIS A 51 -4.51 14.97 2.56
C HIS A 51 -3.73 14.14 1.56
N PHE A 52 -3.71 14.60 0.29
CA PHE A 52 -3.03 13.90 -0.82
C PHE A 52 -1.58 14.32 -1.05
N TRP A 53 -1.03 15.25 -0.25
CA TRP A 53 0.26 15.84 -0.56
C TRP A 53 1.42 15.37 0.34
N SER A 54 1.25 14.28 1.07
CA SER A 54 2.39 13.69 1.76
C SER A 54 3.37 13.12 0.72
N ARG A 55 4.64 13.01 1.09
CA ARG A 55 5.67 12.48 0.20
C ARG A 55 5.36 11.06 -0.26
N GLY A 56 4.90 10.24 0.66
CA GLY A 56 4.58 8.84 0.35
C GLY A 56 3.45 8.74 -0.64
N ILE A 57 2.38 9.53 -0.47
CA ILE A 57 1.25 9.54 -1.39
C ILE A 57 1.65 10.08 -2.76
N GLN A 58 2.44 11.15 -2.82
CA GLN A 58 2.92 11.68 -4.10
C GLN A 58 3.77 10.66 -4.86
N CYS A 59 4.64 9.96 -4.15
CA CYS A 59 5.44 8.90 -4.74
C CYS A 59 4.55 7.76 -5.27
N LEU A 60 3.57 7.36 -4.47
CA LEU A 60 2.61 6.32 -4.83
C LEU A 60 1.83 6.70 -6.09
N GLU A 61 1.32 7.93 -6.16
CA GLU A 61 0.60 8.43 -7.35
C GLU A 61 1.48 8.38 -8.59
N HIS A 62 2.75 8.75 -8.46
CA HIS A 62 3.70 8.68 -9.57
C HIS A 62 3.84 7.26 -10.11
N TYR A 63 3.95 6.28 -9.22
CA TYR A 63 4.05 4.87 -9.62
C TYR A 63 2.78 4.38 -10.30
N ILE A 64 1.60 4.83 -9.81
CA ILE A 64 0.32 4.46 -10.38
C ILE A 64 0.16 5.04 -11.79
N ILE A 65 0.37 6.34 -11.94
CA ILE A 65 0.16 7.05 -13.20
C ILE A 65 1.12 6.58 -14.28
N ASN A 66 2.33 6.23 -13.91
CA ASN A 66 3.35 5.76 -14.85
C ASN A 66 3.34 4.24 -15.04
N HIS A 67 2.30 3.57 -14.58
CA HIS A 67 2.06 2.12 -14.77
C HIS A 67 3.24 1.26 -14.30
N LYS A 68 3.87 1.67 -13.18
CA LYS A 68 5.01 0.94 -12.61
C LYS A 68 4.61 -0.17 -11.66
N VAL A 69 3.36 -0.16 -11.20
CA VAL A 69 2.86 -1.17 -10.25
C VAL A 69 1.48 -1.63 -10.66
N ASP A 70 1.15 -2.85 -10.26
CA ASP A 70 -0.15 -3.48 -10.42
C ASP A 70 -0.94 -3.49 -9.11
N LEU A 71 -0.22 -3.48 -7.99
CA LEU A 71 -0.78 -3.62 -6.65
C LEU A 71 -0.23 -2.56 -5.70
N ILE A 72 -1.07 -2.14 -4.76
CA ILE A 72 -0.65 -1.37 -3.60
C ILE A 72 -0.95 -2.23 -2.38
N LEU A 73 0.06 -2.46 -1.54
CA LEU A 73 -0.08 -3.27 -0.34
C LEU A 73 -0.04 -2.36 0.88
N ILE A 74 -1.07 -2.45 1.72
CA ILE A 74 -1.21 -1.68 2.95
C ILE A 74 -1.55 -2.61 4.10
N TYR A 75 -1.20 -2.21 5.33
CA TYR A 75 -1.47 -3.04 6.49
C TYR A 75 -2.97 -3.20 6.73
N ASP A 76 -3.71 -2.08 6.73
CA ASP A 76 -5.17 -2.09 6.85
C ASP A 76 -5.76 -0.86 6.13
N GLN A 77 -7.10 -0.78 6.10
CA GLN A 77 -7.82 0.25 5.36
C GLN A 77 -7.51 1.68 5.82
N THR A 78 -7.01 1.86 7.03
CA THR A 78 -6.75 3.21 7.57
C THR A 78 -5.39 3.77 7.18
N ARG A 79 -4.55 3.00 6.48
CA ARG A 79 -3.15 3.40 6.22
C ARG A 79 -2.97 4.36 5.05
N LEU A 80 -3.91 4.40 4.11
CA LEU A 80 -3.87 5.42 3.05
C LEU A 80 -4.39 6.74 3.59
N PHE A 81 -5.66 6.80 3.91
CA PHE A 81 -6.29 8.00 4.44
C PHE A 81 -7.26 7.64 5.56
N ILE A 82 -7.46 8.58 6.50
CA ILE A 82 -8.41 8.36 7.59
C ILE A 82 -9.85 8.75 7.22
N PHE A 83 -10.05 9.49 6.12
CA PHE A 83 -11.37 9.92 5.65
C PHE A 83 -11.83 9.05 4.48
N ASP A 84 -13.07 8.59 4.53
CA ASP A 84 -13.65 7.74 3.49
C ASP A 84 -13.64 8.42 2.12
N ASP A 85 -13.94 9.72 2.07
CA ASP A 85 -13.97 10.47 0.81
C ASP A 85 -12.61 10.43 0.10
N LEU A 86 -11.52 10.58 0.85
CA LEU A 86 -10.17 10.54 0.29
C LEU A 86 -9.81 9.14 -0.19
N ASN A 87 -10.21 8.12 0.56
CA ASN A 87 -10.00 6.74 0.16
C ASN A 87 -10.78 6.42 -1.11
N ASP A 88 -12.01 6.90 -1.23
CA ASP A 88 -12.83 6.68 -2.43
C ASP A 88 -12.21 7.35 -3.66
N GLU A 89 -11.73 8.58 -3.53
CA GLU A 89 -11.06 9.28 -4.64
C GLU A 89 -9.78 8.56 -5.07
N PHE A 90 -9.00 8.10 -4.10
CA PHE A 90 -7.77 7.39 -4.39
C PHE A 90 -8.06 6.05 -5.08
N LYS A 91 -9.11 5.36 -4.65
CA LYS A 91 -9.54 4.13 -5.29
C LYS A 91 -9.92 4.35 -6.75
N LEU A 92 -10.59 5.45 -7.06
CA LEU A 92 -10.91 5.80 -8.44
C LEU A 92 -9.65 5.96 -9.29
N LEU A 93 -8.63 6.61 -8.76
CA LEU A 93 -7.35 6.74 -9.44
C LEU A 93 -6.73 5.36 -9.72
N CYS A 94 -6.76 4.47 -8.74
CA CYS A 94 -6.26 3.11 -8.88
C CYS A 94 -7.05 2.34 -9.94
N ASP A 95 -8.38 2.39 -9.88
CA ASP A 95 -9.25 1.68 -10.81
C ASP A 95 -9.00 2.12 -12.26
N LYS A 96 -8.81 3.43 -12.48
CA LYS A 96 -8.51 3.99 -13.81
C LYS A 96 -7.18 3.50 -14.38
N ASN A 97 -6.27 3.12 -13.52
CA ASN A 97 -4.92 2.69 -13.91
C ASN A 97 -4.70 1.19 -13.72
N ASN A 98 -5.76 0.43 -13.49
CA ASN A 98 -5.71 -1.02 -13.29
C ASN A 98 -4.82 -1.44 -12.13
N VAL A 99 -4.85 -0.68 -11.04
CA VAL A 99 -4.12 -0.97 -9.82
C VAL A 99 -5.09 -1.43 -8.74
N THR A 100 -4.76 -2.53 -8.07
CA THR A 100 -5.58 -3.10 -6.99
C THR A 100 -4.93 -2.83 -5.65
N ILE A 101 -5.72 -2.41 -4.67
CA ILE A 101 -5.26 -2.20 -3.29
C ILE A 101 -5.58 -3.44 -2.48
N LEU A 102 -4.57 -4.01 -1.82
CA LEU A 102 -4.73 -5.19 -0.96
C LEU A 102 -4.21 -4.88 0.45
N THR A 103 -4.97 -5.31 1.46
CA THR A 103 -4.56 -5.22 2.86
C THR A 103 -3.78 -6.45 3.28
N SER A 104 -3.16 -6.41 4.47
CA SER A 104 -2.50 -7.59 5.02
C SER A 104 -3.49 -8.74 5.20
N GLY A 105 -4.74 -8.44 5.58
CA GLY A 105 -5.78 -9.45 5.69
C GLY A 105 -6.08 -10.12 4.36
N ASP A 106 -6.19 -9.33 3.28
CA ASP A 106 -6.40 -9.86 1.92
C ASP A 106 -5.25 -10.79 1.53
N LEU A 107 -4.01 -10.37 1.79
CA LEU A 107 -2.82 -11.16 1.45
C LEU A 107 -2.76 -12.47 2.22
N GLN A 108 -3.15 -12.45 3.50
CA GLN A 108 -3.19 -13.68 4.32
C GLN A 108 -4.21 -14.67 3.78
N ILE A 109 -5.38 -14.19 3.36
CA ILE A 109 -6.41 -15.04 2.75
C ILE A 109 -5.87 -15.67 1.46
N LEU A 110 -5.22 -14.89 0.59
CA LEU A 110 -4.63 -15.40 -0.64
C LEU A 110 -3.55 -16.45 -0.37
N THR A 111 -2.74 -16.25 0.68
CA THR A 111 -1.72 -17.22 1.08
C THR A 111 -2.35 -18.56 1.49
N LEU A 112 -3.50 -18.51 2.20
CA LEU A 112 -4.21 -19.73 2.61
C LEU A 112 -4.82 -20.48 1.44
N MET A 113 -5.06 -19.81 0.32
CA MET A 113 -5.69 -20.40 -0.87
C MET A 113 -4.69 -21.11 -1.79
N GLU A 114 -3.40 -21.01 -1.49
CA GLU A 114 -2.37 -21.67 -2.30
C GLU A 114 -2.20 -23.18 -1.96
#